data_75b1994a8647fde85885ae30dc95049c
#
_entry.id   75b1994a8647fde85885ae30dc95049c
#
_cell.length_a   1.000
_cell.length_b   1.000
_cell.length_c   1.000
_cell.angle_alpha   90.00
_cell.angle_beta   90.00
_cell.angle_gamma   90.00
#
_symmetry.space_group_name_H-M   'P 1'
#
loop_
_entity.id
_entity.type
_entity.pdbx_description
1 polymer ?
#
loop_
_entity_poly.entity_id
_entity_poly.type
_entity_poly.pdbx_seq_one_letter_code
_entity_poly.pdbx_strand_id
1 'polypeptide(L)'
;CLPAPSAAAEKPFKLDICAMPEHESFIFWYAKEQGWDKDEGLDFQIHFFQTGMDQLEALPAKQWVVGGTGTVPILVGALRYNTYLIGIANDESWVNAVTVRPDNPALKVKGWNPEYPNLLGSPETVKGKTFLYTQSSSQHFGMSEYLKALGLTEKDVVMQNMDPAQVLAAFDAGIGDF
;
A
#
# COMPACT_ATOMS: atom_id res chain seq x y z
N CYS A 1 35.83 -39.58 -26.92
CA CYS A 1 34.68 -38.88 -26.37
C CYS A 1 34.83 -37.42 -26.73
N LEU A 2 33.99 -36.94 -27.62
CA LEU A 2 33.84 -35.51 -27.87
C LEU A 2 33.04 -34.91 -26.70
N PRO A 3 33.43 -33.79 -26.11
CA PRO A 3 32.61 -33.13 -25.09
C PRO A 3 31.29 -32.73 -25.75
N ALA A 4 30.16 -33.02 -25.07
CA ALA A 4 28.87 -32.52 -25.47
C ALA A 4 28.93 -30.98 -25.53
N PRO A 5 28.30 -30.36 -26.53
CA PRO A 5 28.24 -28.88 -26.56
C PRO A 5 27.58 -28.40 -25.26
N SER A 6 28.31 -27.58 -24.51
CA SER A 6 27.75 -26.84 -23.38
C SER A 6 26.59 -26.06 -23.94
N ALA A 7 25.35 -26.34 -23.50
CA ALA A 7 24.21 -25.47 -23.78
C ALA A 7 24.61 -24.05 -23.31
N ALA A 8 24.66 -23.11 -24.23
CA ALA A 8 24.86 -21.73 -23.87
C ALA A 8 23.75 -21.38 -22.87
N ALA A 9 24.12 -20.94 -21.67
CA ALA A 9 23.16 -20.53 -20.68
C ALA A 9 22.25 -19.45 -21.32
N GLU A 10 20.98 -19.74 -21.40
CA GLU A 10 20.00 -18.77 -21.92
C GLU A 10 20.12 -17.48 -21.14
N LYS A 11 20.09 -16.34 -21.85
CA LYS A 11 20.17 -15.03 -21.21
C LYS A 11 18.92 -14.87 -20.32
N PRO A 12 19.07 -14.47 -19.04
CA PRO A 12 17.92 -14.29 -18.17
C PRO A 12 16.85 -13.39 -18.77
N PHE A 13 15.59 -13.76 -18.59
CA PHE A 13 14.45 -12.97 -19.06
C PHE A 13 14.32 -11.70 -18.23
N LYS A 14 14.42 -10.55 -18.86
CA LYS A 14 14.27 -9.24 -18.20
C LYS A 14 12.81 -9.04 -17.81
N LEU A 15 12.54 -8.85 -16.51
CA LEU A 15 11.21 -8.64 -15.96
C LEU A 15 11.14 -7.27 -15.29
N ASP A 16 10.37 -6.35 -15.90
CA ASP A 16 10.12 -5.03 -15.35
C ASP A 16 9.02 -5.11 -14.27
N ILE A 17 9.36 -4.77 -13.03
CA ILE A 17 8.52 -4.89 -11.83
C ILE A 17 8.21 -3.50 -11.29
N CYS A 18 6.93 -3.19 -11.02
CA CYS A 18 6.58 -2.01 -10.25
C CYS A 18 6.56 -2.30 -8.76
N ALA A 19 7.02 -1.34 -7.98
CA ALA A 19 7.12 -1.40 -6.53
C ALA A 19 6.88 -0.01 -5.93
N MET A 20 6.58 0.03 -4.64
CA MET A 20 6.63 1.24 -3.83
C MET A 20 7.74 1.08 -2.79
N PRO A 21 8.37 2.16 -2.28
CA PRO A 21 9.41 2.07 -1.27
C PRO A 21 8.82 1.80 0.13
N GLU A 22 8.13 0.67 0.26
CA GLU A 22 7.43 0.24 1.47
C GLU A 22 7.47 -1.28 1.63
N HIS A 23 6.95 -1.80 2.75
CA HIS A 23 7.06 -3.21 3.14
C HIS A 23 6.44 -4.19 2.14
N GLU A 24 5.37 -3.81 1.44
CA GLU A 24 4.72 -4.65 0.42
C GLU A 24 5.66 -5.03 -0.72
N SER A 25 6.62 -4.18 -1.03
CA SER A 25 7.60 -4.37 -2.11
C SER A 25 8.87 -5.10 -1.67
N PHE A 26 9.04 -5.33 -0.38
CA PHE A 26 10.23 -5.95 0.19
C PHE A 26 10.55 -7.31 -0.46
N ILE A 27 9.54 -8.11 -0.77
CA ILE A 27 9.72 -9.44 -1.35
C ILE A 27 10.47 -9.42 -2.70
N PHE A 28 10.18 -8.45 -3.58
CA PHE A 28 10.85 -8.31 -4.87
C PHE A 28 12.29 -7.88 -4.71
N TRP A 29 12.52 -6.88 -3.87
CA TRP A 29 13.86 -6.41 -3.57
C TRP A 29 14.71 -7.53 -2.93
N TYR A 30 14.16 -8.23 -1.94
CA TYR A 30 14.87 -9.28 -1.25
C TYR A 30 15.20 -10.46 -2.17
N ALA A 31 14.26 -10.90 -2.99
CA ALA A 31 14.50 -11.96 -3.98
C ALA A 31 15.64 -11.59 -4.94
N LYS A 32 15.68 -10.33 -5.39
CA LYS A 32 16.76 -9.83 -6.25
C LYS A 32 18.10 -9.81 -5.53
N GLU A 33 18.16 -9.29 -4.29
CA GLU A 33 19.40 -9.23 -3.49
C GLU A 33 19.95 -10.64 -3.17
N GLN A 34 19.08 -11.63 -3.01
CA GLN A 34 19.48 -13.03 -2.80
C GLN A 34 19.82 -13.78 -4.10
N GLY A 35 19.59 -13.16 -5.27
CA GLY A 35 19.83 -13.79 -6.57
C GLY A 35 18.78 -14.81 -6.97
N TRP A 36 17.67 -14.94 -6.26
CA TRP A 36 16.61 -15.91 -6.54
C TRP A 36 15.93 -15.68 -7.90
N ASP A 37 15.87 -14.44 -8.36
CA ASP A 37 15.43 -14.10 -9.70
C ASP A 37 16.31 -14.78 -10.77
N LYS A 38 17.64 -14.78 -10.56
CA LYS A 38 18.62 -15.40 -11.48
C LYS A 38 18.51 -16.92 -11.46
N ASP A 39 18.28 -17.52 -10.29
CA ASP A 39 18.10 -18.96 -10.13
C ASP A 39 16.89 -19.45 -10.94
N GLU A 40 15.85 -18.60 -11.08
CA GLU A 40 14.66 -18.86 -11.89
C GLU A 40 14.79 -18.37 -13.35
N GLY A 41 15.98 -17.97 -13.80
CA GLY A 41 16.22 -17.47 -15.15
C GLY A 41 15.63 -16.10 -15.43
N LEU A 42 15.36 -15.31 -14.39
CA LEU A 42 14.80 -13.95 -14.47
C LEU A 42 15.87 -12.89 -14.19
N ASP A 43 15.61 -11.66 -14.61
CA ASP A 43 16.40 -10.48 -14.30
C ASP A 43 15.46 -9.35 -13.90
N PHE A 44 15.22 -9.18 -12.60
CA PHE A 44 14.30 -8.19 -12.07
C PHE A 44 14.81 -6.76 -12.27
N GLN A 45 14.00 -5.96 -12.94
CA GLN A 45 14.18 -4.50 -13.08
C GLN A 45 13.11 -3.82 -12.25
N ILE A 46 13.45 -3.37 -11.04
CA ILE A 46 12.48 -2.80 -10.10
C ILE A 46 12.38 -1.30 -10.34
N HIS A 47 11.16 -0.83 -10.65
CA HIS A 47 10.80 0.56 -10.86
C HIS A 47 9.95 1.03 -9.69
N PHE A 48 10.44 2.04 -8.96
CA PHE A 48 9.73 2.57 -7.79
C PHE A 48 8.80 3.71 -8.18
N PHE A 49 7.58 3.66 -7.64
CA PHE A 49 6.53 4.66 -7.78
C PHE A 49 6.16 5.19 -6.39
N GLN A 50 5.59 6.40 -6.31
CA GLN A 50 5.22 7.00 -5.03
C GLN A 50 3.90 6.45 -4.50
N THR A 51 2.96 6.13 -5.39
CA THR A 51 1.63 5.61 -5.03
C THR A 51 1.23 4.44 -5.93
N GLY A 52 0.27 3.63 -5.47
CA GLY A 52 -0.31 2.58 -6.30
C GLY A 52 -1.06 3.11 -7.52
N MET A 53 -1.57 4.34 -7.48
CA MET A 53 -2.19 4.97 -8.65
C MET A 53 -1.14 5.36 -9.69
N ASP A 54 0.02 5.87 -9.29
CA ASP A 54 1.14 6.17 -10.23
C ASP A 54 1.61 4.90 -10.95
N GLN A 55 1.61 3.76 -10.26
CA GLN A 55 1.89 2.46 -10.88
C GLN A 55 0.91 2.17 -12.02
N LEU A 56 -0.40 2.36 -11.80
CA LEU A 56 -1.42 2.13 -12.82
C LEU A 56 -1.31 3.09 -14.00
N GLU A 57 -1.00 4.36 -13.76
CA GLU A 57 -0.81 5.36 -14.80
C GLU A 57 0.39 5.06 -15.70
N ALA A 58 1.37 4.31 -15.20
CA ALA A 58 2.54 3.87 -15.98
C ALA A 58 2.25 2.66 -16.89
N LEU A 59 1.13 1.94 -16.72
CA LEU A 59 0.77 0.76 -17.51
C LEU A 59 0.63 1.03 -19.03
N PRO A 60 -0.05 2.09 -19.48
CA PRO A 60 -0.16 2.37 -20.91
C PRO A 60 1.20 2.59 -21.59
N ALA A 61 2.19 3.08 -20.83
CA ALA A 61 3.57 3.24 -21.31
C ALA A 61 4.42 1.96 -21.20
N LYS A 62 3.82 0.86 -20.74
CA LYS A 62 4.47 -0.46 -20.58
C LYS A 62 5.75 -0.40 -19.73
N GLN A 63 5.75 0.43 -18.71
CA GLN A 63 6.93 0.59 -17.84
C GLN A 63 7.15 -0.60 -16.91
N TRP A 64 6.13 -1.43 -16.72
CA TRP A 64 6.21 -2.65 -15.91
C TRP A 64 5.20 -3.71 -16.38
N VAL A 65 5.37 -4.93 -15.95
CA VAL A 65 4.54 -6.10 -16.31
C VAL A 65 3.97 -6.79 -15.08
N VAL A 66 4.74 -6.86 -13.99
CA VAL A 66 4.36 -7.47 -12.71
C VAL A 66 4.64 -6.44 -11.61
N GLY A 67 3.91 -6.50 -10.52
CA GLY A 67 4.19 -5.62 -9.38
C GLY A 67 3.37 -5.92 -8.15
N GLY A 68 3.72 -5.24 -7.06
CA GLY A 68 3.03 -5.24 -5.79
C GLY A 68 2.35 -3.89 -5.55
N THR A 69 1.11 -3.93 -5.08
CA THR A 69 0.34 -2.74 -4.71
C THR A 69 -0.81 -3.10 -3.78
N GLY A 70 -1.37 -2.11 -3.11
CA GLY A 70 -2.49 -2.27 -2.20
C GLY A 70 -3.81 -2.66 -2.89
N THR A 71 -4.77 -3.09 -2.11
CA THR A 71 -6.07 -3.62 -2.58
C THR A 71 -6.84 -2.65 -3.48
N VAL A 72 -6.89 -1.35 -3.14
CA VAL A 72 -7.67 -0.37 -3.92
C VAL A 72 -7.08 -0.18 -5.33
N PRO A 73 -5.77 0.06 -5.52
CA PRO A 73 -5.16 0.07 -6.83
C PRO A 73 -5.39 -1.23 -7.63
N ILE A 74 -5.35 -2.41 -7.00
CA ILE A 74 -5.64 -3.69 -7.66
C ILE A 74 -7.05 -3.68 -8.27
N LEU A 75 -8.06 -3.24 -7.51
CA LEU A 75 -9.44 -3.16 -7.99
C LEU A 75 -9.58 -2.16 -9.15
N VAL A 76 -8.97 -0.99 -9.04
CA VAL A 76 -8.96 0.01 -10.12
C VAL A 76 -8.24 -0.53 -11.35
N GLY A 77 -7.12 -1.21 -11.15
CA GLY A 77 -6.34 -1.86 -12.21
C GLY A 77 -7.15 -2.90 -12.98
N ALA A 78 -7.87 -3.77 -12.27
CA ALA A 78 -8.73 -4.76 -12.89
C ALA A 78 -9.89 -4.13 -13.69
N LEU A 79 -10.48 -3.03 -13.17
CA LEU A 79 -11.63 -2.38 -13.79
C LEU A 79 -11.26 -1.48 -15.00
N ARG A 80 -10.09 -0.86 -14.99
CA ARG A 80 -9.72 0.18 -15.96
C ARG A 80 -8.54 -0.19 -16.86
N TYR A 81 -7.65 -1.07 -16.40
CA TYR A 81 -6.38 -1.36 -17.08
C TYR A 81 -6.20 -2.83 -17.45
N ASN A 82 -7.23 -3.68 -17.24
CA ASN A 82 -7.19 -5.12 -17.51
C ASN A 82 -6.03 -5.83 -16.79
N THR A 83 -5.72 -5.42 -15.56
CA THR A 83 -4.75 -6.12 -14.73
C THR A 83 -5.34 -7.37 -14.11
N TYR A 84 -4.49 -8.35 -13.82
CA TYR A 84 -4.88 -9.60 -13.17
C TYR A 84 -4.16 -9.71 -11.83
N LEU A 85 -4.89 -10.11 -10.79
CA LEU A 85 -4.31 -10.53 -9.53
C LEU A 85 -3.77 -11.95 -9.68
N ILE A 86 -2.45 -12.12 -9.60
CA ILE A 86 -1.79 -13.42 -9.75
C ILE A 86 -1.37 -14.05 -8.43
N GLY A 87 -1.40 -13.30 -7.34
CA GLY A 87 -1.06 -13.77 -6.01
C GLY A 87 -1.32 -12.73 -4.93
N ILE A 88 -1.40 -13.18 -3.69
CA ILE A 88 -1.47 -12.33 -2.49
C ILE A 88 -0.12 -12.44 -1.80
N ALA A 89 0.60 -11.31 -1.70
CA ALA A 89 1.92 -11.25 -1.11
C ALA A 89 1.89 -11.08 0.41
N ASN A 90 0.91 -10.32 0.93
CA ASN A 90 0.79 -9.96 2.34
C ASN A 90 -0.66 -10.13 2.83
N ASP A 91 -0.81 -10.57 4.08
CA ASP A 91 -2.06 -10.46 4.84
C ASP A 91 -1.97 -9.26 5.76
N GLU A 92 -2.68 -8.20 5.43
CA GLU A 92 -2.65 -6.93 6.15
C GLU A 92 -3.77 -6.77 7.18
N SER A 93 -4.56 -7.81 7.42
CA SER A 93 -5.70 -7.75 8.36
C SER A 93 -5.31 -7.35 9.80
N TRP A 94 -4.04 -7.52 10.16
CA TRP A 94 -3.50 -7.21 11.48
C TRP A 94 -2.55 -6.01 11.53
N VAL A 95 -2.19 -5.42 10.38
CA VAL A 95 -1.20 -4.33 10.31
C VAL A 95 -1.80 -2.99 9.90
N ASN A 96 -2.94 -2.99 9.21
CA ASN A 96 -3.64 -1.75 8.89
C ASN A 96 -4.29 -1.16 10.14
N ALA A 97 -3.93 0.08 10.46
CA ALA A 97 -4.42 0.79 11.64
C ALA A 97 -4.57 2.28 11.36
N VAL A 98 -5.51 2.91 12.06
CA VAL A 98 -5.55 4.37 12.18
C VAL A 98 -4.62 4.75 13.33
N THR A 99 -3.58 5.51 13.02
CA THR A 99 -2.54 5.89 13.97
C THR A 99 -2.82 7.27 14.58
N VAL A 100 -2.63 7.40 15.88
CA VAL A 100 -2.79 8.68 16.60
C VAL A 100 -1.64 8.88 17.58
N ARG A 101 -1.41 10.14 17.98
CA ARG A 101 -0.43 10.44 19.05
C ARG A 101 -0.96 9.99 20.42
N PRO A 102 -0.05 9.72 21.38
CA PRO A 102 -0.44 9.19 22.72
C PRO A 102 -1.39 10.07 23.53
N ASP A 103 -1.45 11.35 23.25
CA ASP A 103 -2.31 12.33 23.91
C ASP A 103 -3.65 12.54 23.20
N ASN A 104 -3.88 11.88 22.06
CA ASN A 104 -5.12 12.04 21.31
C ASN A 104 -6.33 11.58 22.13
N PRO A 105 -7.39 12.42 22.23
CA PRO A 105 -8.57 12.13 23.04
C PRO A 105 -9.34 10.87 22.57
N ALA A 106 -9.21 10.46 21.33
CA ALA A 106 -9.83 9.23 20.81
C ALA A 106 -9.38 7.98 21.59
N LEU A 107 -8.15 7.95 22.11
CA LEU A 107 -7.62 6.83 22.89
C LEU A 107 -8.34 6.63 24.24
N LYS A 108 -9.06 7.63 24.73
CA LYS A 108 -9.79 7.59 26.03
C LYS A 108 -11.21 7.05 25.90
N VAL A 109 -11.70 6.84 24.68
CA VAL A 109 -13.05 6.35 24.41
C VAL A 109 -12.93 5.01 23.70
N LYS A 110 -13.53 3.97 24.26
CA LYS A 110 -13.52 2.62 23.67
C LYS A 110 -14.96 2.10 23.56
N GLY A 111 -15.27 1.49 22.39
CA GLY A 111 -16.55 0.82 22.19
C GLY A 111 -17.75 1.78 22.18
N TRP A 112 -17.58 3.00 21.71
CA TRP A 112 -18.70 3.94 21.53
C TRP A 112 -19.79 3.32 20.64
N ASN A 113 -19.42 2.63 19.57
CA ASN A 113 -20.32 1.82 18.77
C ASN A 113 -20.32 0.38 19.29
N PRO A 114 -21.47 -0.17 19.77
CA PRO A 114 -21.55 -1.52 20.30
C PRO A 114 -21.20 -2.63 19.31
N GLU A 115 -21.35 -2.39 18.01
CA GLU A 115 -20.96 -3.33 16.95
C GLU A 115 -19.42 -3.50 16.88
N TYR A 116 -18.69 -2.49 17.36
CA TYR A 116 -17.22 -2.47 17.36
C TYR A 116 -16.68 -2.22 18.78
N PRO A 117 -16.82 -3.16 19.72
CA PRO A 117 -16.55 -2.94 21.15
C PRO A 117 -15.08 -2.63 21.48
N ASN A 118 -14.19 -2.88 20.54
CA ASN A 118 -12.74 -2.61 20.69
C ASN A 118 -12.28 -1.36 19.93
N LEU A 119 -13.15 -0.72 19.14
CA LEU A 119 -12.82 0.49 18.41
C LEU A 119 -12.60 1.64 19.39
N LEU A 120 -11.54 2.40 19.15
CA LEU A 120 -11.23 3.63 19.89
C LEU A 120 -11.80 4.84 19.18
N GLY A 121 -12.26 5.83 19.95
CA GLY A 121 -12.84 7.06 19.44
C GLY A 121 -14.36 7.12 19.55
N SER A 122 -14.89 8.32 19.33
CA SER A 122 -16.31 8.64 19.22
C SER A 122 -16.47 9.81 18.24
N PRO A 123 -17.70 10.10 17.77
CA PRO A 123 -17.93 11.27 16.92
C PRO A 123 -17.39 12.59 17.53
N GLU A 124 -17.51 12.76 18.84
CA GLU A 124 -17.06 13.97 19.55
C GLU A 124 -15.54 14.12 19.54
N THR A 125 -14.79 12.99 19.55
CA THR A 125 -13.32 13.01 19.57
C THR A 125 -12.70 13.08 18.18
N VAL A 126 -13.48 12.82 17.12
CA VAL A 126 -12.99 12.69 15.73
C VAL A 126 -13.50 13.80 14.82
N LYS A 127 -14.73 14.31 15.03
CA LYS A 127 -15.31 15.34 14.17
C LYS A 127 -14.46 16.62 14.16
N GLY A 128 -14.24 17.15 12.94
CA GLY A 128 -13.42 18.34 12.71
C GLY A 128 -11.92 18.13 12.82
N LYS A 129 -11.45 16.88 13.08
CA LYS A 129 -10.05 16.55 13.17
C LYS A 129 -9.43 16.39 11.78
N THR A 130 -8.09 16.53 11.71
CA THR A 130 -7.34 16.44 10.47
C THR A 130 -6.79 15.02 10.31
N PHE A 131 -7.18 14.38 9.21
CA PHE A 131 -6.68 13.07 8.78
C PHE A 131 -5.65 13.24 7.67
N LEU A 132 -4.47 12.64 7.86
CA LEU A 132 -3.44 12.51 6.83
C LEU A 132 -3.63 11.16 6.14
N TYR A 133 -3.67 11.16 4.82
CA TYR A 133 -3.94 9.93 4.07
C TYR A 133 -3.41 10.01 2.64
N THR A 134 -3.27 8.86 2.00
CA THR A 134 -3.00 8.76 0.57
C THR A 134 -4.28 8.38 -0.16
N GLN A 135 -4.75 9.25 -1.05
CA GLN A 135 -6.00 9.04 -1.79
C GLN A 135 -5.96 7.76 -2.63
N SER A 136 -7.09 7.06 -2.70
CA SER A 136 -7.26 5.83 -3.48
C SER A 136 -6.29 4.71 -3.07
N SER A 137 -5.91 4.67 -1.81
CA SER A 137 -5.09 3.62 -1.19
C SER A 137 -5.92 2.75 -0.24
N SER A 138 -5.34 1.66 0.27
CA SER A 138 -5.90 0.87 1.37
C SER A 138 -6.02 1.68 2.67
N GLN A 139 -5.11 2.63 2.92
CA GLN A 139 -5.23 3.61 4.03
C GLN A 139 -6.52 4.43 3.93
N HIS A 140 -6.82 4.98 2.76
CA HIS A 140 -8.02 5.76 2.52
C HIS A 140 -9.29 4.93 2.78
N PHE A 141 -9.32 3.69 2.31
CA PHE A 141 -10.42 2.78 2.57
C PHE A 141 -10.56 2.50 4.07
N GLY A 142 -9.49 2.15 4.77
CA GLY A 142 -9.51 1.87 6.22
C GLY A 142 -9.97 3.09 7.04
N MET A 143 -9.54 4.29 6.67
CA MET A 143 -9.98 5.53 7.28
C MET A 143 -11.49 5.77 7.07
N SER A 144 -11.99 5.56 5.84
CA SER A 144 -13.41 5.72 5.52
C SER A 144 -14.27 4.74 6.33
N GLU A 145 -13.83 3.49 6.47
CA GLU A 145 -14.53 2.49 7.31
C GLU A 145 -14.46 2.85 8.81
N TYR A 146 -13.35 3.42 9.28
CA TYR A 146 -13.26 3.93 10.66
C TYR A 146 -14.26 5.06 10.91
N LEU A 147 -14.35 6.04 10.02
CA LEU A 147 -15.32 7.13 10.12
C LEU A 147 -16.76 6.60 10.10
N LYS A 148 -17.05 5.69 9.19
CA LYS A 148 -18.37 5.04 9.08
C LYS A 148 -18.75 4.28 10.34
N ALA A 149 -17.83 3.55 10.96
CA ALA A 149 -18.06 2.86 12.22
C ALA A 149 -18.41 3.82 13.38
N LEU A 150 -17.98 5.09 13.28
CA LEU A 150 -18.33 6.16 14.21
C LEU A 150 -19.55 6.99 13.76
N GLY A 151 -20.26 6.58 12.69
CA GLY A 151 -21.40 7.32 12.14
C GLY A 151 -21.01 8.65 11.47
N LEU A 152 -19.74 8.80 11.10
CA LEU A 152 -19.17 9.96 10.41
C LEU A 152 -18.89 9.67 8.93
N THR A 153 -18.63 10.74 8.19
CA THR A 153 -18.19 10.71 6.80
C THR A 153 -16.94 11.58 6.64
N GLU A 154 -16.30 11.50 5.49
CA GLU A 154 -15.16 12.36 5.13
C GLU A 154 -15.49 13.87 5.19
N LYS A 155 -16.78 14.24 5.07
CA LYS A 155 -17.24 15.65 5.18
C LYS A 155 -17.24 16.17 6.62
N ASP A 156 -17.17 15.29 7.60
CA ASP A 156 -17.16 15.62 9.02
C ASP A 156 -15.77 15.90 9.58
N VAL A 157 -14.72 15.69 8.76
CA VAL A 157 -13.31 15.82 9.13
C VAL A 157 -12.55 16.65 8.10
N VAL A 158 -11.32 17.04 8.42
CA VAL A 158 -10.41 17.71 7.47
C VAL A 158 -9.53 16.66 6.81
N MET A 159 -9.67 16.52 5.50
CA MET A 159 -8.96 15.53 4.70
C MET A 159 -7.70 16.15 4.08
N GLN A 160 -6.50 15.64 4.45
CA GLN A 160 -5.22 16.06 3.86
C GLN A 160 -4.59 14.91 3.08
N ASN A 161 -4.72 14.98 1.75
CA ASN A 161 -4.11 14.01 0.85
C ASN A 161 -2.65 14.34 0.61
N MET A 162 -1.78 13.34 0.75
CA MET A 162 -0.35 13.41 0.42
C MET A 162 0.23 12.01 0.19
N ASP A 163 1.44 11.92 -0.36
CA ASP A 163 2.12 10.64 -0.56
C ASP A 163 2.48 9.98 0.78
N PRO A 164 2.63 8.64 0.85
CA PRO A 164 2.92 7.92 2.09
C PRO A 164 4.13 8.47 2.85
N ALA A 165 5.22 8.80 2.15
CA ALA A 165 6.41 9.39 2.78
C ALA A 165 6.13 10.78 3.37
N GLN A 166 5.27 11.57 2.72
CA GLN A 166 4.84 12.88 3.21
C GLN A 166 3.89 12.75 4.41
N VAL A 167 2.99 11.75 4.41
CA VAL A 167 2.13 11.43 5.58
C VAL A 167 3.01 11.19 6.80
N LEU A 168 4.01 10.32 6.68
CA LEU A 168 4.92 10.00 7.78
C LEU A 168 5.66 11.25 8.28
N ALA A 169 6.26 12.02 7.37
CA ALA A 169 7.01 13.23 7.73
C ALA A 169 6.13 14.31 8.38
N ALA A 170 4.91 14.51 7.86
CA ALA A 170 3.96 15.46 8.41
C ALA A 170 3.49 15.05 9.82
N PHE A 171 3.18 13.77 10.00
CA PHE A 171 2.75 13.26 11.29
C PHE A 171 3.86 13.35 12.34
N ASP A 172 5.12 13.05 11.98
CA ASP A 172 6.29 13.21 12.84
C ASP A 172 6.54 14.68 13.21
N ALA A 173 6.30 15.60 12.29
CA ALA A 173 6.37 17.04 12.54
C ALA A 173 5.20 17.62 13.37
N GLY A 174 4.27 16.80 13.83
CA GLY A 174 3.13 17.25 14.62
C GLY A 174 1.91 17.72 13.81
N ILE A 175 1.92 17.56 12.49
CA ILE A 175 0.81 17.92 11.61
C ILE A 175 -0.22 16.77 11.58
N GLY A 176 -1.51 17.11 11.47
CA GLY A 176 -2.62 16.16 11.51
C GLY A 176 -2.92 15.63 12.92
N ASP A 177 -4.08 15.05 13.09
CA ASP A 177 -4.54 14.42 14.34
C ASP A 177 -4.54 12.88 14.23
N PHE A 178 -4.77 12.38 13.01
CA PHE A 178 -4.91 10.98 12.64
C PHE A 178 -4.12 10.66 11.40
#